data_5b2cabf176aca23a2dda5349399e72a1
#
_entry.id   5b2cabf176aca23a2dda5349399e72a1
#
_cell.length_a   1.000
_cell.length_b   1.000
_cell.length_c   1.000
_cell.angle_alpha   90.00
_cell.angle_beta   90.00
_cell.angle_gamma   90.00
#
_symmetry.space_group_name_H-M   'P 1'
#
loop_
_entity.id
_entity.type
_entity.pdbx_description
1 polymer ?
#
loop_
_entity_poly.entity_id
_entity_poly.type
_entity_poly.pdbx_seq_one_letter_code
_entity_poly.pdbx_strand_id
1 'polypeptide(L)'
;MTNKVELVVISGRSGSGKTVALHALEDLGFYCIDNLPIVFLKELIDLAKKSYPKIAVSLDVRNIPISDDYSELNDIYTKATHDQDINGTVIFIDADDQVLIKRYSETRRLHPLSLHNLSLNEALQKETEILKIISSVADLRIDSTNL
;
A
#
# COMPACT_ATOMS: atom_id res chain seq x y z
N MET A 1 20.18 -7.66 -22.95
CA MET A 1 18.82 -7.55 -22.42
C MET A 1 18.84 -7.28 -20.94
N THR A 2 18.40 -6.13 -20.54
CA THR A 2 18.22 -5.82 -19.13
C THR A 2 16.90 -6.43 -18.68
N ASN A 3 16.96 -7.34 -17.73
CA ASN A 3 15.74 -7.87 -17.11
C ASN A 3 15.10 -6.78 -16.26
N LYS A 4 13.84 -6.52 -16.50
CA LYS A 4 13.07 -5.60 -15.68
C LYS A 4 12.80 -6.21 -14.30
N VAL A 5 12.83 -5.38 -13.28
CA VAL A 5 12.41 -5.79 -11.94
C VAL A 5 10.88 -5.83 -11.91
N GLU A 6 10.31 -6.90 -11.42
CA GLU A 6 8.88 -6.95 -11.15
C GLU A 6 8.60 -6.35 -9.78
N LEU A 7 7.85 -5.26 -9.77
CA LEU A 7 7.43 -4.59 -8.55
C LEU A 7 5.91 -4.69 -8.39
N VAL A 8 5.47 -5.26 -7.28
CA VAL A 8 4.06 -5.25 -6.90
C VAL A 8 3.90 -4.33 -5.70
N VAL A 9 3.09 -3.31 -5.86
CA VAL A 9 2.76 -2.40 -4.77
C VAL A 9 1.36 -2.73 -4.28
N ILE A 10 1.25 -3.11 -3.01
CA ILE A 10 -0.03 -3.41 -2.38
C ILE A 10 -0.41 -2.22 -1.51
N SER A 11 -1.57 -1.66 -1.78
CA SER A 11 -2.13 -0.57 -1.01
C SER A 11 -3.56 -0.92 -0.60
N GLY A 12 -4.14 -0.11 0.24
CA GLY A 12 -5.50 -0.31 0.72
C GLY A 12 -5.65 0.20 2.12
N ARG A 13 -6.91 0.28 2.56
CA ARG A 13 -7.18 0.71 3.92
C ARG A 13 -6.69 -0.34 4.93
N SER A 14 -6.30 0.13 6.11
CA SER A 14 -5.85 -0.75 7.19
C SER A 14 -6.94 -1.76 7.53
N GLY A 15 -6.56 -3.02 7.73
CA GLY A 15 -7.50 -4.10 7.99
C GLY A 15 -8.09 -4.75 6.75
N SER A 16 -7.73 -4.31 5.55
CA SER A 16 -8.28 -4.84 4.29
C SER A 16 -7.66 -6.17 3.84
N GLY A 17 -6.51 -6.59 4.42
CA GLY A 17 -5.87 -7.85 4.08
C GLY A 17 -4.55 -7.72 3.33
N LYS A 18 -3.89 -6.58 3.39
CA LYS A 18 -2.62 -6.35 2.70
C LYS A 18 -1.54 -7.35 3.07
N THR A 19 -1.39 -7.66 4.35
CA THR A 19 -0.37 -8.59 4.83
C THR A 19 -0.60 -10.00 4.28
N VAL A 20 -1.85 -10.44 4.20
CA VAL A 20 -2.20 -11.75 3.63
C VAL A 20 -1.81 -11.82 2.16
N ALA A 21 -2.10 -10.78 1.39
CA ALA A 21 -1.73 -10.70 -0.01
C ALA A 21 -0.21 -10.70 -0.18
N LEU A 22 0.50 -9.99 0.69
CA LEU A 22 1.96 -9.94 0.67
C LEU A 22 2.58 -11.31 0.92
N HIS A 23 2.04 -12.09 1.88
CA HIS A 23 2.50 -13.44 2.16
C HIS A 23 2.28 -14.38 0.96
N ALA A 24 1.17 -14.22 0.23
CA ALA A 24 0.92 -14.99 -0.98
C ALA A 24 1.99 -14.73 -2.04
N LEU A 25 2.42 -13.48 -2.19
CA LEU A 25 3.48 -13.12 -3.13
C LEU A 25 4.84 -13.65 -2.67
N GLU A 26 5.10 -13.70 -1.38
CA GLU A 26 6.31 -14.31 -0.84
C GLU A 26 6.40 -15.78 -1.24
N ASP A 27 5.29 -16.51 -1.18
CA ASP A 27 5.23 -17.91 -1.62
C ASP A 27 5.51 -18.06 -3.11
N LEU A 28 5.30 -17.01 -3.90
CA LEU A 28 5.59 -16.99 -5.33
C LEU A 28 7.02 -16.52 -5.65
N GLY A 29 7.84 -16.32 -4.64
CA GLY A 29 9.24 -15.96 -4.81
C GLY A 29 9.55 -14.47 -4.79
N PHE A 30 8.60 -13.63 -4.40
CA PHE A 30 8.84 -12.19 -4.25
C PHE A 30 9.57 -11.91 -2.94
N TYR A 31 10.51 -10.96 -3.00
CA TYR A 31 11.06 -10.37 -1.79
C TYR A 31 10.05 -9.36 -1.25
N CYS A 32 9.54 -9.61 -0.06
CA CYS A 32 8.41 -8.84 0.47
C CYS A 32 8.81 -7.91 1.60
N ILE A 33 8.31 -6.68 1.55
CA ILE A 33 8.49 -5.68 2.61
C ILE A 33 7.11 -5.18 3.00
N ASP A 34 6.77 -5.35 4.28
CA ASP A 34 5.49 -4.91 4.82
C ASP A 34 5.62 -3.51 5.44
N ASN A 35 4.60 -2.71 5.28
CA ASN A 35 4.50 -1.37 5.87
C ASN A 35 5.65 -0.43 5.49
N LEU A 36 6.02 -0.40 4.21
CA LEU A 36 7.04 0.52 3.72
C LEU A 36 6.50 1.95 3.68
N PRO A 37 7.15 2.91 4.35
CA PRO A 37 6.81 4.32 4.13
C PRO A 37 7.06 4.71 2.68
N ILE A 38 6.07 5.38 2.06
CA ILE A 38 6.13 5.69 0.64
C ILE A 38 7.37 6.52 0.26
N VAL A 39 7.87 7.33 1.17
CA VAL A 39 9.06 8.16 0.93
C VAL A 39 10.32 7.34 0.65
N PHE A 40 10.34 6.07 1.06
CA PHE A 40 11.47 5.17 0.83
C PHE A 40 11.31 4.29 -0.41
N LEU A 41 10.22 4.46 -1.16
CA LEU A 41 9.93 3.59 -2.30
C LEU A 41 11.03 3.69 -3.39
N LYS A 42 11.52 4.89 -3.66
CA LYS A 42 12.58 5.10 -4.66
C LYS A 42 13.87 4.38 -4.27
N GLU A 43 14.30 4.51 -3.03
CA GLU A 43 15.53 3.88 -2.53
C GLU A 43 15.40 2.36 -2.60
N LEU A 44 14.23 1.83 -2.28
CA LEU A 44 13.98 0.40 -2.39
C LEU A 44 14.10 -0.08 -3.83
N ILE A 45 13.53 0.66 -4.78
CA ILE A 45 13.59 0.31 -6.20
C ILE A 45 15.03 0.33 -6.69
N ASP A 46 15.80 1.34 -6.33
CA ASP A 46 17.20 1.44 -6.70
C ASP A 46 18.01 0.24 -6.17
N LEU A 47 17.72 -0.18 -4.95
CA LEU A 47 18.34 -1.38 -4.38
C LEU A 47 17.89 -2.65 -5.11
N ALA A 48 16.63 -2.73 -5.43
CA ALA A 48 16.02 -3.88 -6.11
C ALA A 48 16.65 -4.13 -7.47
N LYS A 49 16.91 -3.08 -8.23
CA LYS A 49 17.54 -3.19 -9.55
C LYS A 49 18.88 -3.91 -9.51
N LYS A 50 19.56 -3.88 -8.35
CA LYS A 50 20.88 -4.48 -8.18
C LYS A 50 20.82 -5.90 -7.64
N SER A 51 19.79 -6.26 -6.87
CA SER A 51 19.82 -7.45 -6.04
C SER A 51 18.61 -8.36 -6.14
N TYR A 52 17.43 -7.83 -6.48
CA TYR A 52 16.20 -8.59 -6.42
C TYR A 52 15.36 -8.43 -7.68
N PRO A 53 15.08 -9.53 -8.43
CA PRO A 53 14.28 -9.44 -9.66
C PRO A 53 12.79 -9.29 -9.41
N LYS A 54 12.31 -9.65 -8.22
CA LYS A 54 10.89 -9.60 -7.85
C LYS A 54 10.74 -9.02 -6.46
N ILE A 55 10.05 -7.89 -6.35
CA ILE A 55 9.78 -7.24 -5.07
C ILE A 55 8.30 -6.95 -4.92
N ALA A 56 7.76 -7.20 -3.74
CA ALA A 56 6.41 -6.82 -3.36
C ALA A 56 6.48 -5.98 -2.09
N VAL A 57 5.76 -4.88 -2.07
CA VAL A 57 5.72 -3.99 -0.91
C VAL A 57 4.28 -3.65 -0.55
N SER A 58 3.98 -3.56 0.73
CA SER A 58 2.77 -2.90 1.19
C SER A 58 3.14 -1.51 1.70
N LEU A 59 2.32 -0.50 1.36
CA LEU A 59 2.59 0.87 1.76
C LEU A 59 1.99 1.20 3.12
N ASP A 60 2.73 1.99 3.90
CA ASP A 60 2.34 2.42 5.23
C ASP A 60 1.76 3.83 5.18
N VAL A 61 0.53 4.01 5.67
CA VAL A 61 -0.14 5.31 5.72
C VAL A 61 0.29 6.16 6.91
N ARG A 62 0.96 5.58 7.91
CA ARG A 62 1.32 6.29 9.14
C ARG A 62 2.29 7.44 8.90
N ASN A 63 3.10 7.34 7.86
CA ASN A 63 4.11 8.33 7.51
C ASN A 63 3.67 9.27 6.39
N ILE A 64 2.41 9.21 5.99
CA ILE A 64 1.85 10.13 5.00
C ILE A 64 1.33 11.35 5.78
N PRO A 65 1.83 12.56 5.50
CA PRO A 65 1.34 13.76 6.17
C PRO A 65 -0.15 13.96 5.95
N ILE A 66 -0.88 14.32 7.00
CA ILE A 66 -2.28 14.71 6.87
C ILE A 66 -2.32 16.14 6.36
N SER A 67 -2.66 16.31 5.10
CA SER A 67 -2.67 17.59 4.43
C SER A 67 -3.78 17.61 3.38
N ASP A 68 -4.12 18.78 2.85
CA ASP A 68 -5.11 18.90 1.79
C ASP A 68 -4.50 18.71 0.39
N ASP A 69 -3.17 18.64 0.31
CA ASP A 69 -2.45 18.48 -0.95
C ASP A 69 -1.54 17.26 -0.89
N TYR A 70 -1.83 16.28 -1.72
CA TYR A 70 -1.06 15.04 -1.84
C TYR A 70 -0.35 14.91 -3.19
N SER A 71 -0.12 16.02 -3.88
CA SER A 71 0.54 16.01 -5.19
C SER A 71 1.96 15.46 -5.13
N GLU A 72 2.70 15.77 -4.07
CA GLU A 72 4.05 15.24 -3.87
C GLU A 72 4.03 13.73 -3.71
N LEU A 73 3.05 13.19 -2.99
CA LEU A 73 2.86 11.76 -2.83
C LEU A 73 2.63 11.09 -4.18
N ASN A 74 1.77 11.67 -5.01
CA ASN A 74 1.51 11.18 -6.35
C ASN A 74 2.77 11.18 -7.22
N ASP A 75 3.59 12.23 -7.13
CA ASP A 75 4.83 12.34 -7.87
C ASP A 75 5.83 11.25 -7.48
N ILE A 76 6.02 11.02 -6.20
CA ILE A 76 6.91 9.96 -5.69
C ILE A 76 6.46 8.60 -6.22
N TYR A 77 5.18 8.34 -6.12
CA TYR A 77 4.59 7.07 -6.52
C TYR A 77 4.71 6.86 -8.04
N THR A 78 4.37 7.87 -8.83
CA THR A 78 4.42 7.80 -10.29
C THR A 78 5.84 7.59 -10.80
N LYS A 79 6.80 8.32 -10.26
CA LYS A 79 8.21 8.15 -10.64
C LYS A 79 8.73 6.76 -10.32
N ALA A 80 8.33 6.22 -9.16
CA ALA A 80 8.78 4.91 -8.73
C ALA A 80 8.20 3.79 -9.60
N THR A 81 6.93 3.88 -9.97
CA THR A 81 6.23 2.81 -10.70
C THR A 81 6.39 2.90 -12.22
N HIS A 82 6.77 4.05 -12.77
CA HIS A 82 6.95 4.25 -14.20
C HIS A 82 8.42 4.28 -14.65
N ASP A 83 9.31 3.77 -13.83
CA ASP A 83 10.73 3.62 -14.19
C ASP A 83 10.85 2.60 -15.34
N GLN A 84 11.74 2.88 -16.30
CA GLN A 84 11.94 2.02 -17.48
C GLN A 84 12.40 0.60 -17.14
N ASP A 85 13.12 0.45 -16.03
CA ASP A 85 13.66 -0.84 -15.60
C ASP A 85 12.72 -1.58 -14.66
N ILE A 86 11.52 -1.04 -14.44
CA ILE A 86 10.52 -1.58 -13.52
C ILE A 86 9.27 -1.97 -14.29
N ASN A 87 8.81 -3.19 -14.06
CA ASN A 87 7.47 -3.63 -14.45
C ASN A 87 6.60 -3.56 -13.21
N GLY A 88 5.91 -2.45 -13.01
CA GLY A 88 5.14 -2.17 -11.80
C GLY A 88 3.69 -2.54 -11.94
N THR A 89 3.15 -3.20 -10.92
CA THR A 89 1.73 -3.51 -10.80
C THR A 89 1.24 -2.98 -9.46
N VAL A 90 0.14 -2.27 -9.47
CA VAL A 90 -0.48 -1.72 -8.26
C VAL A 90 -1.75 -2.49 -7.96
N ILE A 91 -1.81 -3.06 -6.76
CA ILE A 91 -2.99 -3.76 -6.27
C ILE A 91 -3.58 -2.95 -5.12
N PHE A 92 -4.84 -2.58 -5.25
CA PHE A 92 -5.57 -1.90 -4.19
C PHE A 92 -6.56 -2.87 -3.57
N ILE A 93 -6.41 -3.13 -2.26
CA ILE A 93 -7.29 -4.04 -1.52
C ILE A 93 -8.16 -3.20 -0.58
N ASP A 94 -9.45 -3.43 -0.62
CA ASP A 94 -10.39 -2.71 0.24
C ASP A 94 -11.47 -3.66 0.75
N ALA A 95 -12.29 -3.16 1.66
CA ALA A 95 -13.45 -3.86 2.19
C ALA A 95 -14.46 -2.81 2.63
N ASP A 96 -15.71 -3.22 2.84
CA ASP A 96 -16.74 -2.32 3.34
C ASP A 96 -16.35 -1.76 4.71
N ASP A 97 -16.74 -0.52 5.00
CA ASP A 97 -16.44 0.15 6.27
C ASP A 97 -16.87 -0.69 7.46
N GLN A 98 -18.02 -1.29 7.40
CA GLN A 98 -18.56 -2.14 8.48
C GLN A 98 -17.66 -3.35 8.76
N VAL A 99 -17.12 -3.95 7.70
CA VAL A 99 -16.20 -5.09 7.80
C VAL A 99 -14.87 -4.65 8.44
N LEU A 100 -14.35 -3.49 8.02
CA LEU A 100 -13.12 -2.95 8.60
C LEU A 100 -13.28 -2.63 10.07
N ILE A 101 -14.39 -2.01 10.45
CA ILE A 101 -14.71 -1.70 11.85
C ILE A 101 -14.75 -2.98 12.67
N LYS A 102 -15.42 -4.01 12.16
CA LYS A 102 -15.52 -5.31 12.83
C LYS A 102 -14.12 -5.93 13.03
N ARG A 103 -13.28 -5.91 12.00
CA ARG A 103 -11.92 -6.44 12.08
C ARG A 103 -11.09 -5.73 13.14
N TYR A 104 -11.21 -4.41 13.27
CA TYR A 104 -10.55 -3.65 14.33
C TYR A 104 -11.08 -4.02 15.72
N SER A 105 -12.38 -4.18 15.85
CA SER A 105 -13.00 -4.57 17.11
C SER A 105 -12.53 -5.96 17.58
N GLU A 106 -12.43 -6.91 16.64
CA GLU A 106 -12.00 -8.27 16.93
C GLU A 106 -10.52 -8.35 17.31
N THR A 107 -9.66 -7.56 16.67
CA THR A 107 -8.22 -7.57 16.93
C THR A 107 -7.81 -6.62 18.03
N ARG A 108 -8.69 -5.74 18.48
CA ARG A 108 -8.41 -4.69 19.48
C ARG A 108 -7.23 -3.80 19.09
N ARG A 109 -6.99 -3.64 17.79
CA ARG A 109 -5.95 -2.76 17.28
C ARG A 109 -6.47 -1.34 17.15
N LEU A 110 -5.58 -0.37 17.35
CA LEU A 110 -5.87 1.01 17.00
C LEU A 110 -5.58 1.23 15.52
N HIS A 111 -6.47 1.95 14.84
CA HIS A 111 -6.19 2.39 13.48
C HIS A 111 -4.96 3.31 13.50
N PRO A 112 -4.03 3.22 12.52
CA PRO A 112 -2.84 4.07 12.48
C PRO A 112 -3.13 5.56 12.62
N LEU A 113 -4.22 6.05 12.03
CA LEU A 113 -4.60 7.46 12.10
C LEU A 113 -5.33 7.85 13.39
N SER A 114 -5.71 6.89 14.23
CA SER A 114 -6.32 7.19 15.54
C SER A 114 -5.33 7.89 16.48
N LEU A 115 -4.04 7.79 16.20
CA LEU A 115 -3.00 8.52 16.94
C LEU A 115 -3.11 10.03 16.77
N HIS A 116 -3.91 10.52 15.82
CA HIS A 116 -4.17 11.94 15.60
C HIS A 116 -5.48 12.41 16.24
N ASN A 117 -5.93 11.73 17.30
CA ASN A 117 -7.18 12.04 18.02
C ASN A 117 -8.44 11.87 17.16
N LEU A 118 -8.40 10.96 16.20
CA LEU A 118 -9.53 10.65 15.34
C LEU A 118 -10.29 9.45 15.90
N SER A 119 -11.63 9.47 15.78
CA SER A 119 -12.42 8.26 16.00
C SER A 119 -12.11 7.24 14.91
N LEU A 120 -12.50 5.97 15.11
CA LEU A 120 -12.27 4.95 14.09
C LEU A 120 -12.92 5.31 12.75
N ASN A 121 -14.17 5.81 12.76
CA ASN A 121 -14.85 6.24 11.54
C ASN A 121 -14.11 7.39 10.84
N GLU A 122 -13.67 8.39 11.61
CA GLU A 122 -12.91 9.51 11.07
C GLU A 122 -11.57 9.04 10.50
N ALA A 123 -10.90 8.11 11.19
CA ALA A 123 -9.63 7.55 10.73
C ALA A 123 -9.81 6.78 9.41
N LEU A 124 -10.86 5.98 9.28
CA LEU A 124 -11.15 5.26 8.03
C LEU A 124 -11.44 6.21 6.87
N GLN A 125 -12.20 7.27 7.12
CA GLN A 125 -12.49 8.27 6.09
C GLN A 125 -11.23 9.03 5.67
N LYS A 126 -10.39 9.41 6.63
CA LYS A 126 -9.15 10.11 6.34
C LYS A 126 -8.19 9.24 5.56
N GLU A 127 -8.10 7.98 5.93
CA GLU A 127 -7.29 7.01 5.19
C GLU A 127 -7.75 6.88 3.74
N THR A 128 -9.07 6.85 3.51
CA THR A 128 -9.64 6.81 2.16
C THR A 128 -9.21 8.03 1.32
N GLU A 129 -9.22 9.23 1.92
CA GLU A 129 -8.77 10.45 1.24
C GLU A 129 -7.29 10.37 0.86
N ILE A 130 -6.44 9.93 1.80
CA ILE A 130 -5.00 9.80 1.58
C ILE A 130 -4.73 8.81 0.45
N LEU A 131 -5.42 7.69 0.44
CA LEU A 131 -5.17 6.61 -0.51
C LEU A 131 -5.87 6.80 -1.85
N LYS A 132 -6.71 7.83 -1.99
CA LYS A 132 -7.48 8.07 -3.22
C LYS A 132 -6.58 8.19 -4.44
N ILE A 133 -5.44 8.85 -4.33
CA ILE A 133 -4.47 9.00 -5.41
C ILE A 133 -3.98 7.63 -5.88
N ILE A 134 -3.59 6.77 -4.94
CA ILE A 134 -3.09 5.43 -5.25
C ILE A 134 -4.20 4.56 -5.79
N SER A 135 -5.40 4.64 -5.22
CA SER A 135 -6.53 3.83 -5.67
C SER A 135 -6.96 4.18 -7.09
N SER A 136 -6.81 5.44 -7.49
CA SER A 136 -7.21 5.89 -8.83
C SER A 136 -6.31 5.33 -9.94
N VAL A 137 -5.07 4.93 -9.61
CA VAL A 137 -4.10 4.40 -10.58
C VAL A 137 -3.86 2.90 -10.39
N ALA A 138 -4.66 2.24 -9.57
CA ALA A 138 -4.50 0.80 -9.33
C ALA A 138 -4.78 -0.01 -10.59
N ASP A 139 -3.91 -0.98 -10.87
CA ASP A 139 -4.08 -1.91 -11.98
C ASP A 139 -5.09 -3.00 -11.66
N LEU A 140 -5.18 -3.37 -10.38
CA LEU A 140 -6.10 -4.39 -9.89
C LEU A 140 -6.71 -3.93 -8.59
N ARG A 141 -8.03 -4.11 -8.45
CA ARG A 141 -8.76 -3.83 -7.22
C ARG A 141 -9.35 -5.12 -6.69
N ILE A 142 -9.14 -5.37 -5.40
CA ILE A 142 -9.64 -6.57 -4.73
C ILE A 142 -10.55 -6.13 -3.58
N ASP A 143 -11.76 -6.65 -3.56
CA ASP A 143 -12.70 -6.47 -2.45
C ASP A 143 -12.58 -7.70 -1.54
N SER A 144 -12.11 -7.47 -0.31
CA SER A 144 -11.91 -8.55 0.67
C SER A 144 -13.07 -8.68 1.66
N THR A 145 -14.20 -8.03 1.41
CA THR A 145 -15.35 -8.00 2.31
C THR A 145 -15.80 -9.41 2.73
N ASN A 146 -15.81 -10.33 1.79
CA ASN A 146 -16.31 -11.70 1.99
C ASN A 146 -15.19 -12.76 2.15
N LEU A 147 -13.99 -12.32 2.46
CA LEU A 147 -12.86 -13.24 2.65
C LEU A 147 -12.61 -13.56 4.13
#